data_3f58f61ab0fb6ef878fedf7e9795ef93
#
_entry.id   3f58f61ab0fb6ef878fedf7e9795ef93
#
_cell.length_a   1.000
_cell.length_b   1.000
_cell.length_c   1.000
_cell.angle_alpha   90.00
_cell.angle_beta   90.00
_cell.angle_gamma   90.00
#
_symmetry.space_group_name_H-M   'P 1'
#
loop_
_entity.id
_entity.type
_entity.pdbx_description
1 polymer ?
#
loop_
_entity_poly.entity_id
_entity_poly.type
_entity_poly.pdbx_seq_one_letter_code
_entity_poly.pdbx_strand_id
1 'polypeptide(L)' 'MSPPIPDDLVRLQREWTATYRRLADQPGRTVLRRRLLRLSVELHFHPRLRTATARAALRRRAQGEP' A
#
# COMPACT_ATOMS: atom_id res chain seq x y z
N MET A 1 16.16 -5.05 -15.33
CA MET A 1 14.71 -5.05 -15.53
C MET A 1 14.02 -5.38 -14.21
N SER A 2 13.13 -4.51 -13.78
CA SER A 2 12.41 -4.75 -12.54
C SER A 2 11.42 -5.90 -12.72
N PRO A 3 11.27 -6.78 -11.70
CA PRO A 3 10.26 -7.82 -11.78
C PRO A 3 8.87 -7.19 -11.89
N PRO A 4 7.95 -7.84 -12.62
CA PRO A 4 6.60 -7.31 -12.74
C PRO A 4 5.91 -7.31 -11.37
N ILE A 5 5.25 -6.20 -11.07
CA ILE A 5 4.49 -6.06 -9.84
C ILE A 5 3.02 -6.36 -10.15
N PRO A 6 2.39 -7.30 -9.44
CA PRO A 6 0.98 -7.62 -9.66
C PRO A 6 0.08 -6.40 -9.47
N ASP A 7 -0.95 -6.27 -10.30
CA ASP A 7 -1.89 -5.15 -10.23
C ASP A 7 -2.62 -5.09 -8.90
N ASP A 8 -2.88 -6.23 -8.27
CA ASP A 8 -3.53 -6.27 -6.96
C ASP A 8 -2.69 -5.61 -5.88
N LEU A 9 -1.35 -5.76 -5.95
CA LEU A 9 -0.45 -5.09 -5.02
C LEU A 9 -0.45 -3.58 -5.22
N VAL A 10 -0.43 -3.12 -6.47
CA VAL A 10 -0.51 -1.69 -6.78
C VAL A 10 -1.80 -1.11 -6.24
N ARG A 11 -2.90 -1.83 -6.41
CA ARG A 11 -4.21 -1.44 -5.90
C ARG A 11 -4.22 -1.34 -4.38
N LEU A 12 -3.66 -2.35 -3.70
CA LEU A 12 -3.55 -2.35 -2.24
C LEU A 12 -2.75 -1.15 -1.74
N GLN A 13 -1.62 -0.86 -2.38
CA GLN A 13 -0.78 0.27 -1.98
C GLN A 13 -1.52 1.60 -2.17
N ARG A 14 -2.27 1.75 -3.26
CA ARG A 14 -3.07 2.95 -3.51
C ARG A 14 -4.17 3.11 -2.48
N GLU A 15 -4.85 2.03 -2.14
CA GLU A 15 -5.87 2.04 -1.10
C GLU A 15 -5.27 2.40 0.26
N TRP A 16 -4.12 1.85 0.58
CA TRP A 16 -3.42 2.17 1.81
C TRP A 16 -3.11 3.67 1.88
N THR A 17 -2.53 4.21 0.83
CA THR A 17 -2.17 5.62 0.76
C THR A 17 -3.39 6.52 0.89
N ALA A 18 -4.47 6.20 0.17
CA ALA A 18 -5.70 6.97 0.23
C ALA A 18 -6.33 6.91 1.62
N THR A 19 -6.33 5.73 2.24
CA THR A 19 -6.87 5.56 3.60
C THR A 19 -6.04 6.32 4.62
N TYR A 20 -4.72 6.28 4.48
CA TYR A 20 -3.81 7.02 5.36
C TYR A 20 -4.07 8.52 5.28
N ARG A 21 -4.24 9.06 4.07
CA ARG A 21 -4.54 10.49 3.89
C ARG A 21 -5.87 10.88 4.52
N ARG A 22 -6.88 10.03 4.35
CA ARG A 22 -8.19 10.26 4.98
C ARG A 22 -8.10 10.24 6.49
N LEU A 23 -7.34 9.31 7.03
CA LEU A 23 -7.14 9.22 8.47
C LEU A 23 -6.41 10.44 9.01
N ALA A 24 -5.45 10.97 8.26
CA ALA A 24 -4.74 12.18 8.64
C ALA A 24 -5.70 13.38 8.74
N ASP A 25 -6.68 13.44 7.84
CA ASP A 25 -7.72 14.50 7.88
C ASP A 25 -8.77 14.26 8.96
N GLN A 26 -9.03 12.99 9.30
CA GLN A 26 -10.07 12.61 10.24
C GLN A 26 -9.54 11.57 11.24
N PRO A 27 -8.64 11.96 12.13
CA PRO A 27 -7.95 11.00 13.01
C PRO A 27 -8.86 10.25 13.98
N GLY A 28 -10.05 10.74 14.23
CA GLY A 28 -11.02 10.07 15.09
C GLY A 28 -11.82 8.95 14.45
N ARG A 29 -11.61 8.69 13.16
CA ARG A 29 -12.38 7.69 12.44
C ARG A 29 -11.83 6.28 12.66
N THR A 30 -12.45 5.54 13.56
CA THR A 30 -12.04 4.18 13.90
C THR A 30 -12.11 3.23 12.70
N VAL A 31 -13.10 3.41 11.82
CA VAL A 31 -13.26 2.58 10.62
C VAL A 31 -12.04 2.71 9.71
N LEU A 32 -11.55 3.94 9.54
CA LEU A 32 -10.36 4.18 8.70
C LEU A 32 -9.12 3.55 9.32
N ARG A 33 -9.00 3.61 10.65
CA ARG A 33 -7.90 2.98 11.37
C ARG A 33 -7.87 1.48 11.17
N ARG A 34 -9.00 0.83 11.31
CA ARG A 34 -9.12 -0.62 11.12
C ARG A 34 -8.80 -1.01 9.70
N ARG A 35 -9.28 -0.23 8.74
CA ARG A 35 -9.00 -0.47 7.33
C ARG A 35 -7.52 -0.34 7.03
N LEU A 36 -6.87 0.69 7.57
CA LEU A 36 -5.45 0.91 7.39
C LEU A 36 -4.62 -0.24 7.96
N LEU A 37 -4.99 -0.73 9.14
CA LEU A 37 -4.33 -1.88 9.75
C LEU A 37 -4.45 -3.12 8.88
N ARG A 38 -5.64 -3.39 8.36
CA ARG A 38 -5.86 -4.53 7.49
C ARG A 38 -5.00 -4.44 6.23
N LEU A 39 -5.01 -3.28 5.60
CA LEU A 39 -4.21 -3.06 4.40
C LEU A 39 -2.72 -3.17 4.69
N SER A 40 -2.27 -2.67 5.84
CA SER A 40 -0.88 -2.78 6.27
C SER A 40 -0.46 -4.23 6.44
N VAL A 41 -1.31 -5.05 7.06
CA VAL A 41 -1.03 -6.47 7.25
C VAL A 41 -0.95 -7.18 5.90
N GLU A 42 -1.91 -6.93 5.01
CA GLU A 42 -1.92 -7.54 3.70
C GLU A 42 -0.67 -7.20 2.89
N LEU A 43 -0.24 -5.93 2.92
CA LEU A 43 0.96 -5.50 2.22
C LEU A 43 2.22 -6.08 2.86
N HIS A 44 2.31 -6.05 4.19
CA HIS A 44 3.50 -6.48 4.91
C HIS A 44 3.77 -7.98 4.73
N PHE A 45 2.72 -8.79 4.72
CA PHE A 45 2.85 -10.24 4.61
C PHE A 45 2.67 -10.77 3.20
N HIS A 46 2.57 -9.90 2.21
CA HIS A 46 2.47 -10.36 0.83
C HIS A 46 3.78 -11.04 0.41
N PRO A 47 3.70 -12.27 -0.15
CA PRO A 47 4.92 -13.03 -0.46
C PRO A 47 5.83 -12.36 -1.49
N ARG A 48 5.30 -11.48 -2.33
CA ARG A 48 6.08 -10.77 -3.33
C ARG A 48 6.79 -9.53 -2.81
N LEU A 49 6.55 -9.13 -1.56
CA LEU A 49 7.16 -7.95 -0.96
C LEU A 49 8.22 -8.32 0.08
N ARG A 50 8.98 -9.38 -0.17
CA ARG A 50 10.00 -9.84 0.76
C ARG A 50 11.24 -8.96 0.77
N THR A 51 11.52 -8.25 -0.31
CA THR A 51 12.72 -7.42 -0.43
C THR A 51 12.38 -5.95 -0.36
N ALA A 52 13.35 -5.15 0.13
CA ALA A 52 13.22 -3.71 0.14
C ALA A 52 13.07 -3.14 -1.27
N THR A 53 13.75 -3.76 -2.24
CA THR A 53 13.67 -3.36 -3.65
C THR A 53 12.25 -3.51 -4.19
N ALA A 54 11.59 -4.63 -3.88
CA ALA A 54 10.23 -4.87 -4.31
C ALA A 54 9.27 -3.86 -3.70
N ARG A 55 9.45 -3.53 -2.41
CA ARG A 55 8.63 -2.54 -1.72
C ARG A 55 8.80 -1.16 -2.33
N ALA A 56 10.03 -0.77 -2.62
CA ALA A 56 10.32 0.52 -3.23
C ALA A 56 9.72 0.61 -4.64
N ALA A 57 9.81 -0.45 -5.42
CA ALA A 57 9.23 -0.52 -6.75
C ALA A 57 7.70 -0.40 -6.69
N LEU A 58 7.07 -1.05 -5.71
CA LEU A 58 5.63 -0.97 -5.52
C LEU A 58 5.20 0.45 -5.19
N ARG A 59 5.91 1.12 -4.29
CA ARG A 59 5.59 2.51 -3.94
C ARG A 59 5.65 3.42 -5.14
N ARG A 60 6.70 3.31 -5.94
CA ARG A 60 6.86 4.13 -7.14
C ARG A 60 5.72 3.92 -8.12
N ARG A 61 5.37 2.66 -8.34
CA ARG A 61 4.30 2.32 -9.27
C ARG A 61 2.95 2.84 -8.80
N ALA A 62 2.68 2.72 -7.51
CA ALA A 62 1.42 3.19 -6.93
C ALA A 62 1.30 4.71 -6.96
N GLN A 63 2.43 5.43 -6.96
CA GLN A 63 2.44 6.89 -7.06
C GLN A 63 2.29 7.39 -8.49
N GLY A 64 2.18 6.48 -9.45
CA GLY A 64 1.92 6.84 -10.83
C GLY A 64 3.14 7.28 -11.61
N GLU A 65 4.32 6.81 -11.25
CA GLU A 65 5.52 7.08 -12.03
C GLU A 65 5.41 6.44 -13.40
N PRO A 66 5.84 7.14 -14.45
CA PRO A 66 5.86 6.60 -15.80
C PRO A 66 6.84 5.47 -15.97
#